data_4abc0250338c1528dd17f2d998bc0d88
#
_entry.id   4abc0250338c1528dd17f2d998bc0d88
#
_cell.length_a   1.000
_cell.length_b   1.000
_cell.length_c   1.000
_cell.angle_alpha   90.00
_cell.angle_beta   90.00
_cell.angle_gamma   90.00
#
_symmetry.space_group_name_H-M   'P 1'
#
loop_
_entity.id
_entity.type
_entity.pdbx_description
1 polymer ?
#
loop_
_entity_poly.entity_id
_entity_poly.type
_entity_poly.pdbx_seq_one_letter_code
_entity_poly.pdbx_strand_id
1 'polypeptide(L)'
;MDNDTDDVYETKRFYEIDFLKGIATIFMVIFHFFYLMYHMNIANYNVRNGILYSLAKVAHVIFIFIVGVNLAISYKKFKRKNKELYKENKSEYNSLYAGRQLKRVFYLLIAGGVMSLLSYLSFGDLFVKFGIFHFIAISILFSIPVVKSKFLPLAISIISGLLYSITHSNRIKLYSSVACKNAPLFCFISGIYNVKFSSLDHFSIIPFYGLVTFGIFVGNMLYNSSNRKFLNNKKSREFDENFENDNLAKNMSLLGKYSFEIYFVHFVVFYLMLLAYKKTAIKMTEYYNNQSRNITSEIQKVQLNSFNN
;
A
#
# COMPACT_ATOMS: atom_id res chain seq x y z
N MET A 1 27.10 -12.57 37.63
CA MET A 1 25.69 -12.91 37.92
C MET A 1 24.82 -11.91 37.19
N ASP A 2 24.63 -12.14 35.89
CA ASP A 2 23.70 -11.35 35.06
C ASP A 2 22.35 -12.03 35.18
N ASN A 3 21.47 -11.38 35.94
CA ASN A 3 20.14 -11.86 36.22
C ASN A 3 19.33 -11.97 34.94
N ASP A 4 18.81 -13.16 34.70
CA ASP A 4 17.76 -13.51 33.74
C ASP A 4 16.43 -12.72 33.98
N THR A 5 16.43 -11.43 33.69
CA THR A 5 15.21 -10.61 33.61
C THR A 5 14.77 -10.41 32.16
N ASP A 6 15.32 -11.19 31.22
CA ASP A 6 15.09 -11.03 29.78
C ASP A 6 13.81 -11.70 29.24
N ASP A 7 13.09 -12.49 30.06
CA ASP A 7 11.95 -13.29 29.58
C ASP A 7 10.59 -12.60 29.59
N VAL A 8 10.50 -11.32 30.01
CA VAL A 8 9.22 -10.58 30.06
C VAL A 8 9.09 -9.57 28.93
N TYR A 9 10.08 -9.39 28.06
CA TYR A 9 9.98 -8.49 26.91
C TYR A 9 9.34 -9.19 25.70
N GLU A 10 8.10 -9.62 25.88
CA GLU A 10 7.20 -9.96 24.79
C GLU A 10 7.20 -8.82 23.74
N THR A 11 7.68 -9.15 22.54
CA THR A 11 7.46 -8.45 21.25
C THR A 11 7.09 -6.96 21.34
N LYS A 12 7.90 -6.15 22.02
CA LYS A 12 7.68 -4.69 22.09
C LYS A 12 7.52 -4.12 20.68
N ARG A 13 6.40 -3.50 20.41
CA ARG A 13 6.15 -2.76 19.16
C ARG A 13 6.85 -1.41 19.23
N PHE A 14 7.19 -0.87 18.07
CA PHE A 14 7.74 0.47 17.97
C PHE A 14 6.61 1.42 17.56
N TYR A 15 6.13 2.23 18.49
CA TYR A 15 4.96 3.11 18.31
C TYR A 15 5.14 4.11 17.16
N GLU A 16 6.34 4.64 16.96
CA GLU A 16 6.63 5.56 15.86
C GLU A 16 6.44 4.93 14.48
N ILE A 17 6.72 3.64 14.35
CA ILE A 17 6.49 2.90 13.10
C ILE A 17 5.00 2.73 12.84
N ASP A 18 4.24 2.37 13.87
CA ASP A 18 2.79 2.21 13.75
C ASP A 18 2.11 3.58 13.57
N PHE A 19 2.60 4.65 14.19
CA PHE A 19 2.13 6.03 13.98
C PHE A 19 2.29 6.48 12.52
N LEU A 20 3.48 6.29 11.93
CA LEU A 20 3.71 6.62 10.52
C LEU A 20 2.81 5.82 9.58
N LYS A 21 2.57 4.53 9.87
CA LYS A 21 1.58 3.74 9.12
C LYS A 21 0.17 4.32 9.27
N GLY A 22 -0.20 4.80 10.45
CA GLY A 22 -1.49 5.42 10.70
C GLY A 22 -1.72 6.65 9.82
N ILE A 23 -0.74 7.55 9.75
CA ILE A 23 -0.76 8.70 8.84
C ILE A 23 -0.91 8.24 7.37
N ALA A 24 -0.09 7.28 6.95
CA ALA A 24 -0.15 6.76 5.59
C ALA A 24 -1.51 6.09 5.28
N THR A 25 -2.12 5.42 6.27
CA THR A 25 -3.45 4.82 6.15
C THR A 25 -4.52 5.88 5.91
N ILE A 26 -4.49 7.00 6.65
CA ILE A 26 -5.44 8.10 6.45
C ILE A 26 -5.29 8.69 5.03
N PHE A 27 -4.07 8.98 4.59
CA PHE A 27 -3.83 9.53 3.25
C PHE A 27 -4.31 8.59 2.16
N MET A 28 -4.08 7.30 2.32
CA MET A 28 -4.53 6.27 1.40
C MET A 28 -6.07 6.18 1.36
N VAL A 29 -6.74 6.19 2.51
CA VAL A 29 -8.21 6.12 2.60
C VAL A 29 -8.85 7.34 1.92
N ILE A 30 -8.33 8.55 2.20
CA ILE A 30 -8.79 9.79 1.56
C ILE A 30 -8.61 9.69 0.04
N PHE A 31 -7.42 9.32 -0.42
CA PHE A 31 -7.15 9.19 -1.86
C PHE A 31 -8.08 8.19 -2.53
N HIS A 32 -8.25 6.99 -1.97
CA HIS A 32 -9.06 5.95 -2.59
C HIS A 32 -10.54 6.31 -2.65
N PHE A 33 -11.07 7.08 -1.71
CA PHE A 33 -12.43 7.59 -1.77
C PHE A 33 -12.66 8.45 -3.02
N PHE A 34 -11.83 9.48 -3.23
CA PHE A 34 -11.94 10.34 -4.41
C PHE A 34 -11.58 9.62 -5.71
N TYR A 35 -10.64 8.68 -5.64
CA TYR A 35 -10.24 7.85 -6.77
C TYR A 35 -11.40 6.96 -7.27
N LEU A 36 -12.15 6.35 -6.37
CA LEU A 36 -13.34 5.58 -6.71
C LEU A 36 -14.45 6.46 -7.26
N MET A 37 -14.71 7.64 -6.68
CA MET A 37 -15.69 8.59 -7.21
C MET A 37 -15.38 8.97 -8.66
N TYR A 38 -14.11 9.21 -8.97
CA TYR A 38 -13.67 9.49 -10.33
C TYR A 38 -13.90 8.30 -11.28
N HIS A 39 -13.46 7.10 -10.91
CA HIS A 39 -13.60 5.92 -11.77
C HIS A 39 -15.03 5.41 -11.92
N MET A 40 -15.91 5.71 -10.98
CA MET A 40 -17.33 5.41 -11.05
C MET A 40 -18.14 6.52 -11.79
N ASN A 41 -17.47 7.55 -12.30
CA ASN A 41 -18.09 8.72 -12.96
C ASN A 41 -19.16 9.41 -12.07
N ILE A 42 -18.90 9.52 -10.78
CA ILE A 42 -19.75 10.23 -9.81
C ILE A 42 -19.33 11.70 -9.75
N ALA A 43 -18.01 11.96 -9.70
CA ALA A 43 -17.48 13.31 -9.70
C ALA A 43 -16.12 13.36 -10.41
N ASN A 44 -15.82 14.48 -11.06
CA ASN A 44 -14.58 14.65 -11.82
C ASN A 44 -13.52 15.33 -10.94
N TYR A 45 -12.79 14.54 -10.17
CA TYR A 45 -11.65 15.00 -9.39
C TYR A 45 -10.33 14.78 -10.14
N ASN A 46 -9.38 15.69 -9.95
CA ASN A 46 -8.03 15.51 -10.49
C ASN A 46 -7.23 14.54 -9.61
N VAL A 47 -7.38 13.23 -9.89
CA VAL A 47 -6.69 12.16 -9.15
C VAL A 47 -5.27 11.88 -9.66
N ARG A 48 -4.87 12.48 -10.78
CA ARG A 48 -3.56 12.24 -11.43
C ARG A 48 -2.53 13.33 -11.12
N ASN A 49 -2.96 14.47 -10.59
CA ASN A 49 -2.13 15.61 -10.23
C ASN A 49 -2.68 16.31 -8.98
N GLY A 50 -1.90 17.24 -8.41
CA GLY A 50 -2.30 18.05 -7.27
C GLY A 50 -2.26 17.32 -5.93
N ILE A 51 -3.04 17.79 -4.96
CA ILE A 51 -2.98 17.38 -3.56
C ILE A 51 -3.31 15.88 -3.40
N LEU A 52 -4.38 15.39 -4.03
CA LEU A 52 -4.79 13.98 -3.92
C LEU A 52 -3.68 13.03 -4.40
N TYR A 53 -3.07 13.35 -5.53
CA TYR A 53 -1.96 12.57 -6.06
C TYR A 53 -0.74 12.60 -5.13
N SER A 54 -0.46 13.75 -4.52
CA SER A 54 0.64 13.90 -3.56
C SER A 54 0.39 13.09 -2.29
N LEU A 55 -0.84 13.08 -1.76
CA LEU A 55 -1.22 12.23 -0.62
C LEU A 55 -0.98 10.74 -0.93
N ALA A 56 -1.41 10.28 -2.11
CA ALA A 56 -1.17 8.90 -2.54
C ALA A 56 0.32 8.57 -2.59
N LYS A 57 1.13 9.44 -3.18
CA LYS A 57 2.59 9.24 -3.26
C LYS A 57 3.24 9.17 -1.88
N VAL A 58 2.89 10.08 -0.98
CA VAL A 58 3.41 10.08 0.39
C VAL A 58 3.02 8.81 1.12
N ALA A 59 1.76 8.38 1.01
CA ALA A 59 1.29 7.12 1.60
C ALA A 59 2.08 5.93 1.05
N HIS A 60 2.26 5.83 -0.26
CA HIS A 60 3.04 4.75 -0.90
C HIS A 60 4.48 4.71 -0.39
N VAL A 61 5.16 5.87 -0.34
CA VAL A 61 6.55 5.96 0.13
C VAL A 61 6.65 5.49 1.58
N ILE A 62 5.78 5.97 2.46
CA ILE A 62 5.79 5.60 3.89
C ILE A 62 5.52 4.09 4.05
N PHE A 63 4.47 3.53 3.42
CA PHE A 63 4.15 2.12 3.54
C PHE A 63 5.28 1.21 3.06
N ILE A 64 5.81 1.48 1.88
CA ILE A 64 6.86 0.66 1.26
C ILE A 64 8.15 0.73 2.07
N PHE A 65 8.54 1.92 2.52
CA PHE A 65 9.70 2.11 3.38
C PHE A 65 9.56 1.33 4.70
N ILE A 66 8.39 1.42 5.35
CA ILE A 66 8.14 0.74 6.62
C ILE A 66 8.09 -0.79 6.45
N VAL A 67 7.66 -1.32 5.30
CA VAL A 67 7.80 -2.75 5.00
C VAL A 67 9.26 -3.18 5.15
N GLY A 68 10.20 -2.43 4.59
CA GLY A 68 11.63 -2.69 4.73
C GLY A 68 12.11 -2.63 6.18
N VAL A 69 11.75 -1.58 6.92
CA VAL A 69 12.10 -1.43 8.34
C VAL A 69 11.59 -2.63 9.16
N ASN A 70 10.34 -3.02 8.95
CA ASN A 70 9.73 -4.15 9.64
C ASN A 70 10.39 -5.49 9.29
N LEU A 71 10.86 -5.68 8.05
CA LEU A 71 11.62 -6.87 7.66
C LEU A 71 12.93 -6.98 8.46
N ALA A 72 13.67 -5.87 8.61
CA ALA A 72 14.90 -5.82 9.38
C ALA A 72 14.65 -6.15 10.86
N ILE A 73 13.63 -5.53 11.47
CA ILE A 73 13.26 -5.79 12.88
C ILE A 73 12.79 -7.23 13.06
N SER A 74 11.95 -7.73 12.16
CA SER A 74 11.43 -9.10 12.19
C SER A 74 12.55 -10.14 12.09
N TYR A 75 13.56 -9.90 11.24
CA TYR A 75 14.75 -10.75 11.13
C TYR A 75 15.55 -10.77 12.45
N LYS A 76 15.78 -9.61 13.07
CA LYS A 76 16.51 -9.52 14.34
C LYS A 76 15.77 -10.20 15.49
N LYS A 77 14.43 -10.04 15.56
CA LYS A 77 13.59 -10.75 16.52
C LYS A 77 13.66 -12.27 16.32
N PHE A 78 13.58 -12.71 15.07
CA PHE A 78 13.71 -14.12 14.73
C PHE A 78 15.09 -14.68 15.10
N LYS A 79 16.17 -13.94 14.80
CA LYS A 79 17.54 -14.32 15.16
C LYS A 79 17.75 -14.42 16.68
N ARG A 80 17.16 -13.50 17.46
CA ARG A 80 17.22 -13.54 18.92
C ARG A 80 16.51 -14.77 19.46
N LYS A 81 15.28 -15.03 18.98
CA LYS A 81 14.48 -16.19 19.42
C LYS A 81 15.14 -17.53 19.10
N ASN A 82 15.90 -17.62 18.01
CA ASN A 82 16.54 -18.85 17.55
C ASN A 82 18.08 -18.72 17.62
N LYS A 83 18.60 -18.10 18.69
CA LYS A 83 20.05 -17.80 18.84
C LYS A 83 20.91 -19.05 18.85
N GLU A 84 20.45 -20.09 19.52
CA GLU A 84 21.15 -21.37 19.64
C GLU A 84 21.20 -22.07 18.28
N LEU A 85 20.07 -22.27 17.64
CA LEU A 85 20.01 -22.84 16.29
C LEU A 85 20.86 -22.05 15.27
N TYR A 86 20.92 -20.71 15.39
CA TYR A 86 21.77 -19.89 14.52
C TYR A 86 23.27 -20.18 14.70
N LYS A 87 23.72 -20.57 15.94
CA LYS A 87 25.09 -20.92 16.23
C LYS A 87 25.43 -22.34 15.83
N GLU A 88 24.52 -23.27 16.09
CA GLU A 88 24.74 -24.71 15.92
C GLU A 88 24.54 -25.17 14.49
N ASN A 89 23.43 -24.76 13.87
CA ASN A 89 23.08 -25.15 12.50
C ASN A 89 22.52 -23.98 11.69
N LYS A 90 23.43 -23.24 11.07
CA LYS A 90 23.07 -22.06 10.24
C LYS A 90 22.25 -22.41 9.01
N SER A 91 22.35 -23.62 8.47
CA SER A 91 21.58 -24.08 7.31
C SER A 91 20.11 -24.25 7.70
N GLU A 92 19.85 -24.98 8.78
CA GLU A 92 18.51 -25.19 9.32
C GLU A 92 17.86 -23.89 9.75
N TYR A 93 18.60 -23.00 10.45
CA TYR A 93 18.13 -21.65 10.77
C TYR A 93 17.69 -20.88 9.54
N ASN A 94 18.46 -20.91 8.43
CA ASN A 94 18.11 -20.22 7.20
C ASN A 94 16.85 -20.80 6.53
N SER A 95 16.72 -22.13 6.55
CA SER A 95 15.53 -22.82 6.04
C SER A 95 14.28 -22.46 6.84
N LEU A 96 14.39 -22.48 8.17
CA LEU A 96 13.29 -22.09 9.05
C LEU A 96 12.85 -20.63 8.86
N TYR A 97 13.84 -19.71 8.73
CA TYR A 97 13.54 -18.30 8.42
C TYR A 97 12.87 -18.14 7.06
N ALA A 98 13.39 -18.80 6.02
CA ALA A 98 12.81 -18.77 4.68
C ALA A 98 11.39 -19.33 4.68
N GLY A 99 11.13 -20.46 5.30
CA GLY A 99 9.81 -21.07 5.42
C GLY A 99 8.80 -20.13 6.09
N ARG A 100 9.20 -19.41 7.16
CA ARG A 100 8.36 -18.39 7.80
C ARG A 100 8.02 -17.23 6.86
N GLN A 101 8.99 -16.77 6.05
CA GLN A 101 8.73 -15.69 5.09
C GLN A 101 7.87 -16.17 3.93
N LEU A 102 8.10 -17.38 3.40
CA LEU A 102 7.29 -17.96 2.34
C LEU A 102 5.82 -18.11 2.74
N LYS A 103 5.54 -18.47 3.99
CA LYS A 103 4.17 -18.48 4.52
C LYS A 103 3.52 -17.09 4.44
N ARG A 104 4.25 -16.02 4.78
CA ARG A 104 3.77 -14.62 4.66
C ARG A 104 3.55 -14.22 3.20
N VAL A 105 4.48 -14.58 2.33
CA VAL A 105 4.37 -14.36 0.87
C VAL A 105 3.10 -14.99 0.33
N PHE A 106 2.82 -16.23 0.70
CA PHE A 106 1.62 -16.95 0.26
C PHE A 106 0.32 -16.24 0.67
N TYR A 107 0.18 -15.81 1.93
CA TYR A 107 -0.99 -15.07 2.37
C TYR A 107 -1.15 -13.72 1.65
N LEU A 108 -0.05 -13.01 1.39
CA LEU A 108 -0.09 -11.74 0.65
C LEU A 108 -0.47 -11.94 -0.82
N LEU A 109 -0.01 -13.03 -1.45
CA LEU A 109 -0.40 -13.36 -2.82
C LEU A 109 -1.90 -13.71 -2.91
N ILE A 110 -2.44 -14.43 -1.92
CA ILE A 110 -3.88 -14.68 -1.85
C ILE A 110 -4.64 -13.36 -1.70
N ALA A 111 -4.23 -12.49 -0.77
CA ALA A 111 -4.86 -11.18 -0.58
C ALA A 111 -4.80 -10.33 -1.86
N GLY A 112 -3.65 -10.34 -2.55
CA GLY A 112 -3.48 -9.67 -3.84
C GLY A 112 -4.40 -10.24 -4.92
N GLY A 113 -4.50 -11.56 -5.02
CA GLY A 113 -5.39 -12.24 -5.96
C GLY A 113 -6.87 -11.92 -5.73
N VAL A 114 -7.29 -11.88 -4.46
CA VAL A 114 -8.66 -11.46 -4.08
C VAL A 114 -8.93 -10.02 -4.51
N MET A 115 -7.99 -9.09 -4.26
CA MET A 115 -8.13 -7.70 -4.69
C MET A 115 -8.16 -7.55 -6.22
N SER A 116 -7.35 -8.34 -6.95
CA SER A 116 -7.39 -8.36 -8.41
C SER A 116 -8.74 -8.87 -8.92
N LEU A 117 -9.27 -9.93 -8.34
CA LEU A 117 -10.58 -10.47 -8.70
C LEU A 117 -11.72 -9.48 -8.41
N LEU A 118 -11.76 -8.90 -7.22
CA LEU A 118 -12.78 -7.92 -6.85
C LEU A 118 -12.75 -6.70 -7.77
N SER A 119 -11.55 -6.19 -8.08
CA SER A 119 -11.41 -5.06 -8.98
C SER A 119 -11.75 -5.40 -10.44
N TYR A 120 -11.48 -6.64 -10.89
CA TYR A 120 -11.89 -7.12 -12.21
C TYR A 120 -13.43 -7.18 -12.33
N LEU A 121 -14.10 -7.72 -11.34
CA LEU A 121 -15.57 -7.77 -11.30
C LEU A 121 -16.21 -6.38 -11.27
N SER A 122 -15.50 -5.38 -10.71
CA SER A 122 -16.01 -4.02 -10.55
C SER A 122 -15.70 -3.11 -11.73
N PHE A 123 -14.52 -3.26 -12.36
CA PHE A 123 -13.97 -2.30 -13.34
C PHE A 123 -13.45 -2.95 -14.64
N GLY A 124 -13.67 -4.26 -14.83
CA GLY A 124 -13.25 -4.98 -16.04
C GLY A 124 -11.74 -4.87 -16.29
N ASP A 125 -11.34 -4.51 -17.50
CA ASP A 125 -9.93 -4.46 -17.93
C ASP A 125 -9.03 -3.48 -17.14
N LEU A 126 -9.62 -2.56 -16.41
CA LEU A 126 -8.91 -1.63 -15.52
C LEU A 126 -8.49 -2.27 -14.20
N PHE A 127 -8.74 -3.54 -13.95
CA PHE A 127 -8.47 -4.19 -12.67
C PHE A 127 -7.02 -4.03 -12.17
N VAL A 128 -6.82 -4.30 -10.88
CA VAL A 128 -5.50 -4.30 -10.22
C VAL A 128 -4.67 -5.46 -10.75
N LYS A 129 -3.71 -5.20 -11.63
CA LYS A 129 -2.88 -6.24 -12.26
C LYS A 129 -1.71 -6.67 -11.38
N PHE A 130 -1.11 -5.73 -10.68
CA PHE A 130 0.00 -5.97 -9.75
C PHE A 130 -0.01 -4.90 -8.65
N GLY A 131 -0.96 -5.01 -7.73
CA GLY A 131 -1.13 -4.06 -6.63
C GLY A 131 -0.13 -4.25 -5.50
N ILE A 132 -0.27 -3.45 -4.46
CA ILE A 132 0.66 -3.38 -3.34
C ILE A 132 0.89 -4.73 -2.63
N PHE A 133 -0.11 -5.61 -2.52
CA PHE A 133 0.05 -6.92 -1.88
C PHE A 133 0.96 -7.84 -2.69
N HIS A 134 0.80 -7.87 -4.02
CA HIS A 134 1.70 -8.62 -4.91
C HIS A 134 3.12 -8.07 -4.79
N PHE A 135 3.26 -6.75 -4.81
CA PHE A 135 4.56 -6.08 -4.68
C PHE A 135 5.23 -6.41 -3.33
N ILE A 136 4.51 -6.33 -2.20
CA ILE A 136 5.07 -6.65 -0.88
C ILE A 136 5.47 -8.12 -0.81
N ALA A 137 4.65 -9.04 -1.34
CA ALA A 137 4.96 -10.47 -1.39
C ALA A 137 6.28 -10.75 -2.11
N ILE A 138 6.44 -10.23 -3.32
CA ILE A 138 7.67 -10.38 -4.11
C ILE A 138 8.86 -9.67 -3.42
N SER A 139 8.63 -8.50 -2.83
CA SER A 139 9.66 -7.77 -2.08
C SER A 139 10.16 -8.56 -0.86
N ILE A 140 9.27 -9.23 -0.12
CA ILE A 140 9.66 -10.12 0.99
C ILE A 140 10.52 -11.27 0.47
N LEU A 141 10.11 -11.91 -0.62
CA LEU A 141 10.82 -13.02 -1.22
C LEU A 141 12.27 -12.62 -1.58
N PHE A 142 12.45 -11.52 -2.30
CA PHE A 142 13.78 -11.02 -2.66
C PHE A 142 14.59 -10.54 -1.45
N SER A 143 13.92 -10.10 -0.39
CA SER A 143 14.59 -9.62 0.81
C SER A 143 15.10 -10.72 1.74
N ILE A 144 14.73 -12.00 1.55
CA ILE A 144 15.20 -13.11 2.40
C ILE A 144 16.74 -13.15 2.50
N PRO A 145 17.51 -13.13 1.40
CA PRO A 145 18.96 -13.07 1.48
C PRO A 145 19.50 -11.69 1.88
N VAL A 146 18.82 -10.62 1.45
CA VAL A 146 19.28 -9.23 1.57
C VAL A 146 19.26 -8.73 3.01
N VAL A 147 18.24 -9.10 3.79
CA VAL A 147 18.05 -8.62 5.18
C VAL A 147 19.17 -9.02 6.14
N LYS A 148 19.91 -10.07 5.79
CA LYS A 148 21.02 -10.61 6.59
C LYS A 148 22.27 -9.72 6.55
N SER A 149 22.42 -8.92 5.50
CA SER A 149 23.56 -8.03 5.29
C SER A 149 23.29 -6.63 5.82
N LYS A 150 24.36 -5.97 6.30
CA LYS A 150 24.27 -4.60 6.81
C LYS A 150 24.21 -3.57 5.66
N PHE A 151 25.04 -3.73 4.62
CA PHE A 151 25.24 -2.74 3.56
C PHE A 151 24.65 -3.15 2.20
N LEU A 152 24.43 -4.43 1.95
CA LEU A 152 23.82 -4.90 0.70
C LEU A 152 22.45 -4.24 0.41
N PRO A 153 21.56 -4.05 1.42
CA PRO A 153 20.30 -3.33 1.18
C PRO A 153 20.51 -1.90 0.66
N LEU A 154 21.52 -1.18 1.17
CA LEU A 154 21.84 0.17 0.70
C LEU A 154 22.36 0.16 -0.73
N ALA A 155 23.25 -0.77 -1.07
CA ALA A 155 23.77 -0.90 -2.45
C ALA A 155 22.63 -1.15 -3.45
N ILE A 156 21.71 -2.08 -3.13
CA ILE A 156 20.55 -2.38 -3.98
C ILE A 156 19.64 -1.15 -4.09
N SER A 157 19.43 -0.40 -3.01
CA SER A 157 18.63 0.83 -3.03
C SER A 157 19.22 1.88 -3.99
N ILE A 158 20.53 2.11 -3.93
CA ILE A 158 21.23 3.06 -4.80
C ILE A 158 21.12 2.62 -6.27
N ILE A 159 21.41 1.34 -6.56
CA ILE A 159 21.30 0.78 -7.92
C ILE A 159 19.88 0.91 -8.45
N SER A 160 18.88 0.62 -7.62
CA SER A 160 17.46 0.74 -7.99
C SER A 160 17.08 2.19 -8.32
N GLY A 161 17.55 3.15 -7.51
CA GLY A 161 17.34 4.58 -7.76
C GLY A 161 18.01 5.07 -9.06
N LEU A 162 19.23 4.63 -9.33
CA LEU A 162 19.92 4.93 -10.58
C LEU A 162 19.19 4.34 -11.79
N LEU A 163 18.79 3.07 -11.73
CA LEU A 163 18.00 2.42 -12.79
C LEU A 163 16.68 3.15 -13.01
N TYR A 164 15.98 3.56 -11.96
CA TYR A 164 14.77 4.35 -12.08
C TYR A 164 15.03 5.69 -12.79
N SER A 165 16.07 6.41 -12.42
CA SER A 165 16.44 7.69 -13.06
C SER A 165 16.76 7.52 -14.54
N ILE A 166 17.46 6.45 -14.91
CA ILE A 166 17.78 6.13 -16.29
C ILE A 166 16.51 5.77 -17.09
N THR A 167 15.66 4.89 -16.53
CA THR A 167 14.45 4.40 -17.22
C THR A 167 13.36 5.45 -17.37
N HIS A 168 13.34 6.48 -16.50
CA HIS A 168 12.37 7.58 -16.55
C HIS A 168 12.89 8.83 -17.24
N SER A 169 14.13 8.79 -17.80
CA SER A 169 14.61 9.89 -18.62
C SER A 169 13.77 10.04 -19.90
N ASN A 170 13.60 11.29 -20.38
CA ASN A 170 12.79 11.57 -21.57
C ASN A 170 13.29 10.87 -22.84
N ARG A 171 14.59 10.54 -22.90
CA ARG A 171 15.20 9.81 -24.04
C ARG A 171 14.72 8.37 -24.15
N ILE A 172 14.45 7.69 -23.02
CA ILE A 172 14.02 6.29 -22.99
C ILE A 172 12.51 6.17 -23.22
N LYS A 173 11.70 7.16 -22.85
CA LYS A 173 10.26 7.17 -23.13
C LYS A 173 9.96 7.02 -24.64
N LEU A 174 10.81 7.53 -25.49
CA LEU A 174 10.66 7.42 -26.95
C LEU A 174 10.88 5.98 -27.47
N TYR A 175 11.78 5.22 -26.83
CA TYR A 175 12.07 3.82 -27.17
C TYR A 175 11.16 2.81 -26.47
N SER A 176 10.44 3.24 -25.41
CA SER A 176 9.64 2.36 -24.56
C SER A 176 8.47 1.69 -25.29
N SER A 177 7.88 2.36 -26.28
CA SER A 177 6.78 1.79 -27.06
C SER A 177 7.20 0.58 -27.90
N VAL A 178 8.41 0.59 -28.46
CA VAL A 178 8.98 -0.50 -29.24
C VAL A 178 9.56 -1.58 -28.32
N ALA A 179 10.31 -1.19 -27.29
CA ALA A 179 10.89 -2.11 -26.31
C ALA A 179 9.83 -2.91 -25.55
N CYS A 180 8.71 -2.27 -25.15
CA CYS A 180 7.64 -2.96 -24.44
C CYS A 180 6.84 -3.93 -25.31
N LYS A 181 6.86 -3.77 -26.62
CA LYS A 181 6.27 -4.75 -27.54
C LYS A 181 7.07 -6.05 -27.56
N ASN A 182 8.40 -5.97 -27.47
CA ASN A 182 9.30 -7.12 -27.54
C ASN A 182 9.70 -7.69 -26.17
N ALA A 183 9.61 -6.90 -25.10
CA ALA A 183 9.95 -7.31 -23.73
C ALA A 183 8.88 -6.83 -22.71
N PRO A 184 7.64 -7.35 -22.78
CA PRO A 184 6.54 -6.89 -21.94
C PRO A 184 6.79 -7.09 -20.43
N LEU A 185 7.47 -8.19 -20.06
CA LEU A 185 7.83 -8.47 -18.68
C LEU A 185 8.83 -7.43 -18.11
N PHE A 186 9.82 -7.02 -18.91
CA PHE A 186 10.77 -5.98 -18.50
C PHE A 186 10.06 -4.65 -18.23
N CYS A 187 9.15 -4.26 -19.10
CA CYS A 187 8.36 -3.04 -18.92
C CYS A 187 7.46 -3.11 -17.69
N PHE A 188 6.84 -4.24 -17.44
CA PHE A 188 6.02 -4.48 -16.25
C PHE A 188 6.86 -4.35 -14.97
N ILE A 189 8.06 -4.92 -14.94
CA ILE A 189 8.98 -4.87 -13.80
C ILE A 189 9.57 -3.48 -13.61
N SER A 190 9.98 -2.80 -14.70
CA SER A 190 10.65 -1.49 -14.65
C SER A 190 9.69 -0.31 -14.43
N GLY A 191 8.38 -0.50 -14.65
CA GLY A 191 7.40 0.59 -14.60
C GLY A 191 7.39 1.46 -15.84
N ILE A 192 8.02 1.03 -16.92
CA ILE A 192 7.92 1.65 -18.22
C ILE A 192 6.67 1.08 -18.89
N TYR A 193 5.60 1.89 -18.96
CA TYR A 193 4.33 1.39 -19.48
C TYR A 193 4.18 1.66 -20.98
N ASN A 194 3.63 0.68 -21.70
CA ASN A 194 3.08 0.92 -23.02
C ASN A 194 1.85 1.85 -22.90
N VAL A 195 1.58 2.66 -23.91
CA VAL A 195 0.42 3.58 -23.98
C VAL A 195 -0.93 2.86 -23.74
N LYS A 196 -0.99 1.56 -24.07
CA LYS A 196 -2.19 0.71 -23.86
C LYS A 196 -2.27 0.07 -22.47
N PHE A 197 -1.26 0.22 -21.61
CA PHE A 197 -1.29 -0.36 -20.28
C PHE A 197 -2.18 0.47 -19.35
N SER A 198 -3.24 -0.14 -18.87
CA SER A 198 -4.14 0.46 -17.87
C SER A 198 -4.30 -0.49 -16.69
N SER A 199 -4.28 0.03 -15.49
CA SER A 199 -4.53 -0.69 -14.24
C SER A 199 -4.97 0.30 -13.18
N LEU A 200 -5.89 -0.08 -12.31
CA LEU A 200 -6.30 0.73 -11.14
C LEU A 200 -5.12 0.96 -10.20
N ASP A 201 -4.31 -0.07 -10.02
CA ASP A 201 -3.13 -0.01 -9.17
C ASP A 201 -2.03 -0.89 -9.75
N HIS A 202 -0.79 -0.36 -9.79
CA HIS A 202 0.37 -1.10 -10.27
C HIS A 202 1.66 -0.60 -9.61
N PHE A 203 2.37 -1.51 -8.96
CA PHE A 203 3.66 -1.24 -8.33
C PHE A 203 4.80 -1.90 -9.12
N SER A 204 5.57 -1.11 -9.84
CA SER A 204 6.78 -1.61 -10.51
C SER A 204 7.85 -2.03 -9.51
N ILE A 205 8.55 -3.14 -9.79
CA ILE A 205 9.51 -3.70 -8.83
C ILE A 205 10.74 -2.81 -8.70
N ILE A 206 11.35 -2.39 -9.81
CA ILE A 206 12.65 -1.69 -9.77
C ILE A 206 12.62 -0.45 -8.87
N PRO A 207 11.74 0.57 -9.07
CA PRO A 207 11.81 1.76 -8.23
C PRO A 207 11.42 1.51 -6.80
N PHE A 208 10.36 0.73 -6.58
CA PHE A 208 9.81 0.57 -5.23
C PHE A 208 10.56 -0.45 -4.38
N TYR A 209 11.22 -1.45 -4.97
CA TYR A 209 12.06 -2.37 -4.22
C TYR A 209 13.32 -1.66 -3.67
N GLY A 210 13.83 -0.66 -4.36
CA GLY A 210 14.88 0.22 -3.83
C GLY A 210 14.46 0.91 -2.53
N LEU A 211 13.19 1.31 -2.42
CA LEU A 211 12.67 1.92 -1.20
C LEU A 211 12.49 0.91 -0.07
N VAL A 212 12.09 -0.35 -0.38
CA VAL A 212 12.07 -1.46 0.61
C VAL A 212 13.47 -1.71 1.15
N THR A 213 14.47 -1.84 0.26
CA THR A 213 15.84 -2.12 0.69
C THR A 213 16.46 -0.95 1.45
N PHE A 214 16.12 0.30 1.11
CA PHE A 214 16.48 1.45 1.93
C PHE A 214 15.86 1.35 3.35
N GLY A 215 14.59 0.96 3.45
CA GLY A 215 13.93 0.69 4.73
C GLY A 215 14.62 -0.42 5.53
N ILE A 216 15.07 -1.51 4.88
CA ILE A 216 15.85 -2.57 5.53
C ILE A 216 17.16 -2.00 6.07
N PHE A 217 17.88 -1.20 5.29
CA PHE A 217 19.12 -0.56 5.74
C PHE A 217 18.90 0.31 6.97
N VAL A 218 17.92 1.22 6.93
CA VAL A 218 17.56 2.10 8.05
C VAL A 218 17.13 1.28 9.27
N GLY A 219 16.30 0.25 9.09
CA GLY A 219 15.90 -0.68 10.13
C GLY A 219 17.08 -1.41 10.77
N ASN A 220 18.10 -1.78 9.97
CA ASN A 220 19.33 -2.37 10.45
C ASN A 220 20.19 -1.38 11.23
N MET A 221 20.19 -0.12 10.86
CA MET A 221 20.96 0.93 11.54
C MET A 221 20.30 1.39 12.84
N LEU A 222 18.99 1.62 12.84
CA LEU A 222 18.31 2.30 13.94
C LEU A 222 17.71 1.36 15.00
N TYR A 223 17.36 0.12 14.64
CA TYR A 223 16.64 -0.79 15.55
C TYR A 223 17.43 -2.04 15.84
N ASN A 224 17.24 -2.58 17.07
CA ASN A 224 17.53 -3.95 17.45
C ASN A 224 16.24 -4.76 17.52
N SER A 225 16.31 -5.97 18.12
CA SER A 225 15.13 -6.83 18.30
C SER A 225 14.08 -6.25 19.25
N SER A 226 14.51 -5.45 20.24
CA SER A 226 13.64 -4.88 21.29
C SER A 226 13.88 -3.40 21.59
N ASN A 227 15.02 -2.86 21.16
CA ASN A 227 15.47 -1.53 21.53
C ASN A 227 15.78 -0.66 20.30
N ARG A 228 15.61 0.66 20.45
CA ARG A 228 16.14 1.66 19.53
C ARG A 228 17.62 1.88 19.79
N LYS A 229 18.47 1.80 18.77
CA LYS A 229 19.92 1.97 18.92
C LYS A 229 20.35 3.40 19.20
N PHE A 230 19.51 4.36 18.85
CA PHE A 230 19.76 5.80 19.02
C PHE A 230 19.27 6.34 20.36
N LEU A 231 18.58 5.52 21.18
CA LEU A 231 18.15 5.86 22.51
C LEU A 231 18.68 4.83 23.52
N ASN A 232 19.08 5.28 24.71
CA ASN A 232 19.33 4.38 25.82
C ASN A 232 18.01 3.78 26.35
N ASN A 233 18.10 2.71 27.15
CA ASN A 233 16.91 2.00 27.63
C ASN A 233 15.95 2.86 28.45
N LYS A 234 16.46 3.85 29.22
CA LYS A 234 15.64 4.79 29.99
C LYS A 234 14.86 5.71 29.07
N LYS A 235 15.56 6.40 28.16
CA LYS A 235 14.92 7.31 27.19
C LYS A 235 13.96 6.57 26.24
N SER A 236 14.24 5.31 25.88
CA SER A 236 13.33 4.52 25.06
C SER A 236 12.03 4.20 25.81
N ARG A 237 12.05 3.99 27.12
CA ARG A 237 10.84 3.81 27.95
C ARG A 237 10.06 5.11 28.09
N GLU A 238 10.73 6.21 28.43
CA GLU A 238 10.10 7.54 28.50
C GLU A 238 9.43 7.93 27.18
N PHE A 239 10.05 7.60 26.04
CA PHE A 239 9.48 7.83 24.71
C PHE A 239 8.19 7.03 24.51
N ASP A 240 8.18 5.75 24.88
CA ASP A 240 7.00 4.90 24.74
C ASP A 240 5.87 5.36 25.66
N GLU A 241 6.18 5.74 26.92
CA GLU A 241 5.21 6.28 27.89
C GLU A 241 4.59 7.59 27.39
N ASN A 242 5.39 8.50 26.84
CA ASN A 242 4.89 9.75 26.25
C ASN A 242 3.96 9.47 25.05
N PHE A 243 4.29 8.46 24.21
CA PHE A 243 3.42 8.06 23.11
C PHE A 243 2.09 7.46 23.58
N GLU A 244 2.10 6.66 24.64
CA GLU A 244 0.89 6.06 25.23
C GLU A 244 -0.02 7.09 25.90
N ASN A 245 0.56 8.15 26.47
CA ASN A 245 -0.16 9.24 27.14
C ASN A 245 -0.72 10.28 26.15
N ASP A 246 -0.17 10.39 24.94
CA ASP A 246 -0.70 11.26 23.89
C ASP A 246 -1.83 10.54 23.12
N ASN A 247 -3.06 11.00 23.32
CA ASN A 247 -4.24 10.43 22.68
C ASN A 247 -4.16 10.43 21.15
N LEU A 248 -3.58 11.47 20.55
CA LEU A 248 -3.41 11.55 19.09
C LEU A 248 -2.40 10.50 18.60
N ALA A 249 -1.23 10.43 19.23
CA ALA A 249 -0.19 9.48 18.90
C ALA A 249 -0.68 8.04 19.07
N LYS A 250 -1.37 7.76 20.16
CA LYS A 250 -1.99 6.44 20.46
C LYS A 250 -2.99 6.03 19.39
N ASN A 251 -3.94 6.92 19.04
CA ASN A 251 -4.97 6.63 18.03
C ASN A 251 -4.35 6.42 16.64
N MET A 252 -3.36 7.23 16.26
CA MET A 252 -2.63 7.05 15.00
C MET A 252 -1.87 5.73 14.97
N SER A 253 -1.22 5.35 16.06
CA SER A 253 -0.54 4.06 16.18
C SER A 253 -1.52 2.88 16.11
N LEU A 254 -2.73 3.04 16.66
CA LEU A 254 -3.79 2.04 16.56
C LEU A 254 -4.24 1.86 15.10
N LEU A 255 -4.47 2.95 14.37
CA LEU A 255 -4.77 2.90 12.93
C LEU A 255 -3.65 2.21 12.14
N GLY A 256 -2.39 2.52 12.46
CA GLY A 256 -1.24 1.88 11.84
C GLY A 256 -1.10 0.39 12.17
N LYS A 257 -1.50 -0.01 13.38
CA LYS A 257 -1.56 -1.42 13.78
C LYS A 257 -2.50 -2.23 12.90
N TYR A 258 -3.66 -1.67 12.58
CA TYR A 258 -4.71 -2.30 11.76
C TYR A 258 -4.69 -1.83 10.29
N SER A 259 -3.57 -1.26 9.83
CA SER A 259 -3.46 -0.72 8.47
C SER A 259 -3.72 -1.75 7.37
N PHE A 260 -3.41 -3.03 7.60
CA PHE A 260 -3.66 -4.10 6.64
C PHE A 260 -5.16 -4.38 6.49
N GLU A 261 -5.87 -4.52 7.61
CA GLU A 261 -7.30 -4.78 7.66
C GLU A 261 -8.07 -3.59 7.10
N ILE A 262 -7.69 -2.37 7.47
CA ILE A 262 -8.27 -1.13 6.95
C ILE A 262 -8.06 -1.07 5.43
N TYR A 263 -6.84 -1.38 4.94
CA TYR A 263 -6.55 -1.39 3.51
C TYR A 263 -7.47 -2.35 2.74
N PHE A 264 -7.76 -3.50 3.30
CA PHE A 264 -8.59 -4.49 2.63
C PHE A 264 -10.08 -4.12 2.65
N VAL A 265 -10.56 -3.63 3.78
CA VAL A 265 -11.99 -3.39 4.01
C VAL A 265 -12.46 -2.07 3.37
N HIS A 266 -11.66 -0.97 3.48
CA HIS A 266 -12.14 0.35 3.05
C HIS A 266 -12.50 0.40 1.56
N PHE A 267 -11.75 -0.30 0.70
CA PHE A 267 -12.01 -0.31 -0.73
C PHE A 267 -13.39 -0.94 -1.05
N VAL A 268 -13.70 -2.07 -0.43
CA VAL A 268 -14.99 -2.75 -0.59
C VAL A 268 -16.13 -1.90 -0.05
N VAL A 269 -15.95 -1.33 1.15
CA VAL A 269 -16.95 -0.46 1.79
C VAL A 269 -17.24 0.77 0.91
N PHE A 270 -16.22 1.48 0.46
CA PHE A 270 -16.40 2.65 -0.40
C PHE A 270 -17.06 2.28 -1.74
N TYR A 271 -16.63 1.18 -2.36
CA TYR A 271 -17.23 0.74 -3.60
C TYR A 271 -18.73 0.47 -3.45
N LEU A 272 -19.13 -0.29 -2.43
CA LEU A 272 -20.55 -0.60 -2.19
C LEU A 272 -21.36 0.66 -1.84
N MET A 273 -20.82 1.55 -1.01
CA MET A 273 -21.45 2.82 -0.65
C MET A 273 -21.68 3.71 -1.87
N LEU A 274 -20.65 3.89 -2.69
CA LEU A 274 -20.75 4.72 -3.91
C LEU A 274 -21.64 4.08 -4.97
N LEU A 275 -21.68 2.75 -5.06
CA LEU A 275 -22.60 2.03 -5.94
C LEU A 275 -24.06 2.26 -5.52
N ALA A 276 -24.36 2.18 -4.23
CA ALA A 276 -25.68 2.47 -3.68
C ALA A 276 -26.10 3.92 -3.95
N TYR A 277 -25.18 4.88 -3.69
CA TYR A 277 -25.40 6.29 -4.01
C TYR A 277 -25.71 6.51 -5.48
N LYS A 278 -24.93 5.96 -6.40
CA LYS A 278 -25.14 6.08 -7.85
C LYS A 278 -26.49 5.54 -8.30
N LYS A 279 -26.89 4.36 -7.79
CA LYS A 279 -28.20 3.77 -8.09
C LYS A 279 -29.35 4.64 -7.60
N THR A 280 -29.23 5.22 -6.40
CA THR A 280 -30.25 6.11 -5.83
C THR A 280 -30.35 7.41 -6.63
N ALA A 281 -29.21 8.01 -6.99
CA ALA A 281 -29.19 9.24 -7.80
C ALA A 281 -29.84 9.03 -9.18
N ILE A 282 -29.57 7.90 -9.84
CA ILE A 282 -30.21 7.56 -11.13
C ILE A 282 -31.74 7.47 -10.97
N LYS A 283 -32.23 6.72 -9.97
CA LYS A 283 -33.68 6.58 -9.71
C LYS A 283 -34.35 7.92 -9.43
N MET A 284 -33.71 8.80 -8.66
CA MET A 284 -34.24 10.15 -8.41
C MET A 284 -34.32 10.98 -9.69
N THR A 285 -33.30 10.94 -10.53
CA THR A 285 -33.29 11.65 -11.81
C THR A 285 -34.39 11.14 -12.73
N GLU A 286 -34.61 9.84 -12.82
CA GLU A 286 -35.71 9.24 -13.59
C GLU A 286 -37.07 9.66 -13.05
N TYR A 287 -37.25 9.68 -11.73
CA TYR A 287 -38.48 10.12 -11.10
C TYR A 287 -38.82 11.60 -11.45
N TYR A 288 -37.85 12.50 -11.30
CA TYR A 288 -38.06 13.93 -11.62
C TYR A 288 -38.30 14.15 -13.12
N ASN A 289 -37.62 13.42 -14.01
CA ASN A 289 -37.83 13.51 -15.44
C ASN A 289 -39.24 13.03 -15.85
N ASN A 290 -39.74 11.96 -15.23
CA ASN A 290 -41.08 11.45 -15.45
C ASN A 290 -42.15 12.44 -14.95
N GLN A 291 -41.94 13.04 -13.78
CA GLN A 291 -42.83 14.06 -13.24
C GLN A 291 -42.88 15.30 -14.12
N SER A 292 -41.73 15.77 -14.61
CA SER A 292 -41.66 16.89 -15.55
C SER A 292 -42.41 16.60 -16.87
N ARG A 293 -42.27 15.39 -17.42
CA ARG A 293 -42.98 14.96 -18.63
C ARG A 293 -44.51 14.96 -18.42
N ASN A 294 -44.98 14.46 -17.28
CA ASN A 294 -46.39 14.44 -16.93
C ASN A 294 -46.97 15.86 -16.87
N ILE A 295 -46.29 16.78 -16.18
CA ILE A 295 -46.70 18.20 -16.08
C ILE A 295 -46.75 18.84 -17.47
N THR A 296 -45.72 18.61 -18.29
CA THR A 296 -45.69 19.16 -19.66
C THR A 296 -46.85 18.63 -20.51
N SER A 297 -47.19 17.34 -20.40
CA SER A 297 -48.31 16.71 -21.11
C SER A 297 -49.68 17.27 -20.66
N GLU A 298 -49.85 17.56 -19.37
CA GLU A 298 -51.07 18.18 -18.82
C GLU A 298 -51.23 19.61 -19.29
N ILE A 299 -50.14 20.41 -19.29
CA ILE A 299 -50.17 21.79 -19.82
C ILE A 299 -50.55 21.79 -21.30
N GLN A 300 -50.01 20.90 -22.12
CA GLN A 300 -50.35 20.78 -23.53
C GLN A 300 -51.84 20.43 -23.74
N LYS A 301 -52.39 19.51 -22.92
CA LYS A 301 -53.80 19.17 -22.97
C LYS A 301 -54.72 20.37 -22.65
N VAL A 302 -54.37 21.15 -21.62
CA VAL A 302 -55.10 22.36 -21.22
C VAL A 302 -55.05 23.43 -22.32
N GLN A 303 -53.86 23.61 -22.94
CA GLN A 303 -53.73 24.55 -24.06
C GLN A 303 -54.53 24.13 -25.28
N LEU A 304 -54.53 22.85 -25.67
CA LEU A 304 -55.32 22.31 -26.76
C LEU A 304 -56.83 22.48 -26.51
N ASN A 305 -57.30 22.28 -25.29
CA ASN A 305 -58.69 22.47 -24.93
C ASN A 305 -59.12 23.95 -24.93
N SER A 306 -58.19 24.87 -24.67
CA SER A 306 -58.45 26.31 -24.71
C SER A 306 -58.49 26.89 -26.15
N PHE A 307 -57.95 26.19 -27.15
CA PHE A 307 -58.06 26.58 -28.57
C PHE A 307 -59.29 26.02 -29.28
N ASN A 308 -59.95 25.01 -28.68
CA ASN A 308 -61.11 24.35 -29.25
C ASN A 308 -62.48 24.90 -28.69
N ASN A 309 -62.44 25.83 -27.73
CA ASN A 309 -63.53 26.59 -27.20
C ASN A 309 -63.42 28.03 -27.66
#